data_c653af7622d0364ac86d8f1b8f1595fa
#
_entry.id   c653af7622d0364ac86d8f1b8f1595fa
#
_cell.length_a   1.000
_cell.length_b   1.000
_cell.length_c   1.000
_cell.angle_alpha   90.00
_cell.angle_beta   90.00
_cell.angle_gamma   90.00
#
_symmetry.space_group_name_H-M   'P 1'
#
loop_
_entity.id
_entity.type
_entity.pdbx_description
1 polymer ?
#
loop_
_entity_poly.entity_id
_entity_poly.type
_entity_poly.pdbx_seq_one_letter_code
_entity_poly.pdbx_strand_id
1 'polypeptide(L)' 'MTKILIPEKGIVKIIAKPNSPKNEIISYDSAREAYKIAVAAPPDKDKANKMLLKFISKETGRKCKLMSGFSSRNKLVKFF' A
#
# COMPACT_ATOMS: atom_id res chain seq x y z
N MET A 1 -20.63 -1.35 7.92
CA MET A 1 -19.22 -0.94 8.02
C MET A 1 -18.70 -0.60 6.63
N THR A 2 -18.16 0.59 6.46
CA THR A 2 -17.69 1.03 5.15
C THR A 2 -16.31 0.46 4.86
N LYS A 3 -16.17 -0.28 3.77
CA LYS A 3 -14.89 -0.80 3.34
C LYS A 3 -14.17 0.27 2.50
N ILE A 4 -12.92 0.54 2.82
CA ILE A 4 -12.10 1.46 2.04
C ILE A 4 -11.61 0.71 0.80
N LEU A 5 -11.96 1.23 -0.38
CA LEU A 5 -11.59 0.63 -1.66
C LEU A 5 -10.46 1.44 -2.29
N ILE A 6 -9.42 0.72 -2.73
CA ILE A 6 -8.32 1.34 -3.47
C ILE A 6 -8.70 1.41 -4.94
N PRO A 7 -8.56 2.58 -5.60
CA PRO A 7 -8.82 2.66 -7.05
C PRO A 7 -7.92 1.69 -7.81
N GLU A 8 -8.50 0.96 -8.75
CA GLU A 8 -7.79 -0.11 -9.48
C GLU A 8 -7.20 0.35 -10.80
N LYS A 9 -6.81 1.61 -10.91
CA LYS A 9 -6.21 2.14 -12.14
C LYS A 9 -5.34 3.35 -11.83
N GLY A 10 -4.38 3.58 -12.70
CA GLY A 10 -3.50 4.72 -12.57
C GLY A 10 -2.50 4.55 -11.44
N ILE A 11 -2.06 5.67 -10.89
CA ILE A 11 -1.09 5.70 -9.81
C ILE A 11 -1.79 6.09 -8.52
N VAL A 12 -1.55 5.31 -7.48
CA VAL A 12 -2.16 5.51 -6.15
C VAL A 12 -1.05 5.77 -5.14
N LYS A 13 -1.25 6.79 -4.32
CA LYS A 13 -0.31 7.13 -3.25
C LYS A 13 -0.63 6.30 -2.02
N ILE A 14 0.38 5.66 -1.45
CA ILE A 14 0.27 4.80 -0.28
C ILE A 14 1.20 5.30 0.81
N ILE A 15 0.71 5.32 2.05
CA ILE A 15 1.54 5.55 3.23
C ILE A 15 1.64 4.20 3.94
N ALA A 16 2.81 3.58 3.87
CA ALA A 16 3.03 2.28 4.46
C ALA A 16 3.39 2.40 5.94
N LYS A 17 2.81 1.53 6.76
CA LYS A 17 3.15 1.41 8.18
C LYS A 17 3.68 0.01 8.42
N PRO A 18 5.00 -0.19 8.30
CA PRO A 18 5.61 -1.52 8.49
C PRO A 18 5.61 -1.94 9.95
N ASN A 19 6.01 -3.18 10.19
CA ASN A 19 6.11 -3.74 11.53
C ASN A 19 4.77 -3.74 12.26
N SER A 20 3.70 -3.95 11.51
CA SER A 20 2.34 -4.03 12.04
C SER A 20 1.94 -5.48 12.28
N PRO A 21 0.96 -5.74 13.15
CA PRO A 21 0.55 -7.12 13.45
C PRO A 21 -0.13 -7.84 12.28
N LYS A 22 -0.67 -7.09 11.34
CA LYS A 22 -1.32 -7.67 10.15
C LYS A 22 -1.32 -6.70 8.99
N ASN A 23 -1.59 -7.22 7.80
CA ASN A 23 -1.77 -6.38 6.60
C ASN A 23 -3.21 -5.88 6.57
N GLU A 24 -3.41 -4.57 6.52
CA GLU A 24 -4.76 -4.01 6.42
C GLU A 24 -4.73 -2.59 5.89
N ILE A 25 -5.82 -2.19 5.23
CA ILE A 25 -6.03 -0.80 4.84
C ILE A 25 -6.62 -0.09 6.05
N ILE A 26 -5.83 0.82 6.63
CA ILE A 26 -6.22 1.51 7.87
C ILE A 26 -7.23 2.60 7.58
N SER A 27 -6.90 3.51 6.67
CA SER A 27 -7.72 4.69 6.38
C SER A 27 -7.26 5.36 5.10
N TYR A 28 -8.05 6.34 4.65
CA TYR A 28 -7.67 7.22 3.56
C TYR A 28 -7.42 8.62 4.14
N ASP A 29 -6.23 9.15 3.86
CA ASP A 29 -5.84 10.49 4.27
C ASP A 29 -6.17 11.47 3.13
N SER A 30 -7.28 12.19 3.25
CA SER A 30 -7.73 13.10 2.20
C SER A 30 -6.81 14.31 2.03
N ALA A 31 -6.15 14.76 3.08
CA ALA A 31 -5.22 15.89 3.02
C ALA A 31 -3.99 15.54 2.17
N ARG A 32 -3.55 14.30 2.22
CA ARG A 32 -2.39 13.80 1.47
C ARG A 32 -2.80 13.02 0.23
N GLU A 33 -4.10 12.77 0.06
CA GLU A 33 -4.64 11.94 -1.01
C GLU A 33 -3.95 10.58 -1.07
N ALA A 34 -3.80 9.94 0.09
CA ALA A 34 -3.06 8.69 0.23
C ALA A 34 -3.81 7.69 1.10
N TYR A 35 -3.61 6.43 0.80
CA TYR A 35 -4.15 5.33 1.61
C TYR A 35 -3.11 4.89 2.62
N LYS A 36 -3.51 4.82 3.89
CA LYS A 36 -2.64 4.28 4.94
C LYS A 36 -2.85 2.78 5.01
N ILE A 37 -1.77 2.04 4.83
CA ILE A 37 -1.80 0.58 4.81
C ILE A 37 -0.79 0.03 5.82
N ALA A 38 -1.28 -0.77 6.75
CA ALA A 38 -0.43 -1.50 7.68
C ALA A 38 0.18 -2.70 6.95
N VAL A 39 1.45 -2.95 7.19
CA VAL A 39 2.18 -4.04 6.54
C VAL A 39 2.83 -4.91 7.61
N ALA A 40 2.48 -6.19 7.63
CA ALA A 40 3.02 -7.15 8.59
C ALA A 40 4.37 -7.68 8.12
N ALA A 41 5.35 -6.79 8.03
CA ALA A 41 6.70 -7.11 7.62
C ALA A 41 7.68 -6.32 8.49
N PRO A 42 8.89 -6.85 8.73
CA PRO A 42 9.91 -6.09 9.42
C PRO A 42 10.28 -4.85 8.60
N PRO A 43 10.93 -3.85 9.19
CA PRO A 43 11.31 -2.63 8.47
C PRO A 43 12.48 -2.85 7.51
N ASP A 44 12.41 -3.91 6.74
CA ASP A 44 13.31 -4.26 5.66
C ASP A 44 12.63 -3.78 4.39
N LYS A 45 13.28 -2.88 3.67
CA LYS A 45 12.73 -2.23 2.48
C LYS A 45 12.16 -3.22 1.46
N ASP A 46 12.95 -4.24 1.12
CA ASP A 46 12.56 -5.21 0.10
C ASP A 46 11.38 -6.06 0.56
N LYS A 47 11.43 -6.54 1.79
CA LYS A 47 10.37 -7.39 2.33
C LYS A 47 9.08 -6.61 2.50
N ALA A 48 9.17 -5.38 3.02
CA ALA A 48 8.01 -4.53 3.21
C ALA A 48 7.36 -4.16 1.88
N ASN A 49 8.17 -3.82 0.88
CA ASN A 49 7.67 -3.48 -0.45
C ASN A 49 6.96 -4.67 -1.11
N LYS A 50 7.58 -5.86 -1.06
CA LYS A 50 6.99 -7.06 -1.62
C LYS A 50 5.67 -7.41 -0.93
N MET A 51 5.64 -7.33 0.40
CA MET A 51 4.44 -7.63 1.17
C MET A 51 3.33 -6.63 0.84
N LEU A 52 3.65 -5.35 0.73
CA LEU A 52 2.70 -4.31 0.39
C LEU A 52 2.07 -4.55 -0.98
N LEU A 53 2.89 -4.80 -2.00
CA LEU A 53 2.41 -5.04 -3.36
C LEU A 53 1.56 -6.31 -3.43
N LYS A 54 1.98 -7.36 -2.75
CA LYS A 54 1.22 -8.61 -2.70
C LYS A 54 -0.14 -8.40 -2.05
N PHE A 55 -0.18 -7.65 -0.95
CA PHE A 55 -1.42 -7.34 -0.24
C PHE A 55 -2.37 -6.53 -1.13
N ILE A 56 -1.87 -5.46 -1.75
CA ILE A 56 -2.68 -4.61 -2.62
C ILE A 56 -3.20 -5.40 -3.82
N SER A 57 -2.36 -6.22 -4.43
CA SER A 57 -2.76 -7.06 -5.56
C SER A 57 -3.85 -8.03 -5.18
N LYS A 58 -3.77 -8.61 -3.99
CA LYS A 58 -4.79 -9.53 -3.48
C LYS A 58 -6.11 -8.81 -3.20
N GLU A 59 -6.05 -7.62 -2.61
CA GLU A 59 -7.25 -6.86 -2.26
C GLU A 59 -7.97 -6.31 -3.48
N THR A 60 -7.25 -5.94 -4.52
CA THR A 60 -7.84 -5.34 -5.72
C THR A 60 -8.07 -6.37 -6.83
N GLY A 61 -7.42 -7.52 -6.77
CA GLY A 61 -7.46 -8.51 -7.85
C GLY A 61 -6.70 -8.08 -9.08
N ARG A 62 -5.85 -7.06 -8.99
CA ARG A 62 -5.09 -6.52 -10.12
C ARG A 62 -3.61 -6.50 -9.82
N LYS A 63 -2.81 -6.61 -10.87
CA LYS A 63 -1.37 -6.49 -10.74
C LYS A 63 -0.98 -5.05 -10.49
N CYS A 64 0.03 -4.85 -9.66
CA CYS A 64 0.52 -3.53 -9.34
C CYS A 64 2.05 -3.53 -9.26
N LYS A 65 2.61 -2.32 -9.37
CA LYS A 65 4.05 -2.13 -9.39
C LYS A 65 4.40 -0.90 -8.56
N LEU A 66 5.49 -0.99 -7.81
CA LEU A 66 6.00 0.16 -7.06
C LEU A 66 6.72 1.09 -8.00
N MET A 67 6.26 2.34 -8.09
CA MET A 67 6.82 3.35 -8.98
C MET A 67 7.89 4.19 -8.29
N SER A 68 7.69 4.50 -7.01
CA SER A 68 8.66 5.27 -6.23
C SER A 68 8.46 5.02 -4.75
N GLY A 69 9.38 5.54 -3.92
CA GLY A 69 9.28 5.38 -2.47
C GLY A 69 9.83 4.06 -1.99
N PHE A 70 10.83 3.50 -2.67
CA PHE A 70 11.42 2.21 -2.32
C PHE A 70 11.98 2.18 -0.89
N SER A 71 12.49 3.31 -0.43
CA SER A 71 13.07 3.45 0.91
C SER A 71 12.26 4.37 1.81
N SER A 72 11.06 4.72 1.41
CA SER A 72 10.21 5.69 2.10
C SER A 72 8.90 5.03 2.53
N ARG A 73 8.27 5.61 3.54
CA ARG A 73 6.91 5.21 3.91
C ARG A 73 5.88 5.73 2.91
N ASN A 74 6.21 6.80 2.19
CA ASN A 74 5.35 7.36 1.15
C ASN A 74 5.71 6.70 -0.17
N LYS A 75 4.76 5.96 -0.75
CA LYS A 75 5.01 5.15 -1.94
C LYS A 75 4.00 5.47 -3.02
N LEU A 76 4.42 5.34 -4.28
CA LEU A 76 3.54 5.43 -5.43
C LEU A 76 3.45 4.06 -6.06
N VAL A 77 2.22 3.58 -6.24
CA VAL A 77 1.94 2.27 -6.80
C VAL A 77 1.09 2.44 -8.05
N LYS A 78 1.50 1.77 -9.12
CA LYS A 78 0.76 1.79 -10.38
C LYS A 78 0.06 0.46 -10.62
N PHE A 79 -1.20 0.52 -11.04
CA PHE A 79 -1.97 -0.67 -11.41
C PHE A 79 -1.91 -0.90 -12.91
N PHE A 80 -1.97 -2.17 -13.28
CA PHE A 80 -1.96 -2.60 -14.68
C PHE A 80 -3.29 -3.18 -15.09
#